data_995201120bff95d1edb849e66963dbf3
#
_entry.id   995201120bff95d1edb849e66963dbf3
#
_cell.length_a   1.000
_cell.length_b   1.000
_cell.length_c   1.000
_cell.angle_alpha   90.00
_cell.angle_beta   90.00
_cell.angle_gamma   90.00
#
_symmetry.space_group_name_H-M   'P 1'
#
loop_
_entity.id
_entity.type
_entity.pdbx_description
1 polymer ?
#
loop_
_entity_poly.entity_id
_entity_poly.type
_entity_poly.pdbx_seq_one_letter_code
_entity_poly.pdbx_strand_id
1 'polypeptide(L)'
;MSNFGISLILIFSILISSNAYSDQSAEDIIKERKALFSKNYKIAKRVQALSGKGGFDKAKELMIVMSENYKDLLELFPENSKEGFKTGSLPIIWDDKENFNTLMQKSSDDMIKLTSIIETVEDVNIPIRELMWGNCKACHSKYREEY
;
A
#
# COMPACT_ATOMS: atom_id res chain seq x y z
N MET A 1 -38.75 43.09 36.37
CA MET A 1 -37.64 42.15 36.59
C MET A 1 -37.49 41.38 35.31
N SER A 2 -36.49 41.75 34.50
CA SER A 2 -36.28 41.23 33.15
C SER A 2 -35.12 40.22 33.18
N ASN A 3 -35.41 38.94 32.88
CA ASN A 3 -34.38 37.90 32.76
C ASN A 3 -33.85 37.88 31.34
N PHE A 4 -32.64 38.37 31.18
CA PHE A 4 -31.86 38.22 29.94
C PHE A 4 -31.22 36.84 29.90
N GLY A 5 -31.78 35.94 29.08
CA GLY A 5 -31.18 34.66 28.77
C GLY A 5 -30.08 34.82 27.74
N ILE A 6 -28.83 34.62 28.16
CA ILE A 6 -27.65 34.57 27.25
C ILE A 6 -27.64 33.19 26.57
N SER A 7 -27.98 33.16 25.28
CA SER A 7 -27.86 31.97 24.43
C SER A 7 -26.43 31.79 23.99
N LEU A 8 -25.73 30.79 24.55
CA LEU A 8 -24.36 30.46 24.20
C LEU A 8 -24.38 29.61 22.91
N ILE A 9 -24.07 30.25 21.79
CA ILE A 9 -23.91 29.54 20.51
C ILE A 9 -22.51 28.88 20.49
N LEU A 10 -22.48 27.56 20.67
CA LEU A 10 -21.29 26.73 20.47
C LEU A 10 -21.02 26.61 18.96
N ILE A 11 -20.05 27.38 18.47
CA ILE A 11 -19.52 27.23 17.11
C ILE A 11 -18.66 25.98 17.09
N PHE A 12 -19.19 24.89 16.52
CA PHE A 12 -18.44 23.65 16.26
C PHE A 12 -17.55 23.87 15.03
N SER A 13 -16.29 24.22 15.26
CA SER A 13 -15.30 24.34 14.17
C SER A 13 -14.96 22.94 13.65
N ILE A 14 -15.54 22.59 12.49
CA ILE A 14 -15.16 21.37 11.75
C ILE A 14 -13.78 21.68 11.14
N LEU A 15 -12.72 21.11 11.71
CA LEU A 15 -11.40 21.05 11.11
C LEU A 15 -11.47 20.07 9.93
N ILE A 16 -11.61 20.64 8.73
CA ILE A 16 -11.44 19.89 7.48
C ILE A 16 -9.94 19.62 7.36
N SER A 17 -9.53 18.40 7.67
CA SER A 17 -8.19 17.90 7.37
C SER A 17 -8.06 17.82 5.85
N SER A 18 -7.56 18.87 5.21
CA SER A 18 -7.21 18.86 3.80
C SER A 18 -6.05 17.89 3.61
N ASN A 19 -6.22 16.91 2.72
CA ASN A 19 -5.23 15.91 2.37
C ASN A 19 -3.90 16.57 2.01
N ALA A 20 -2.84 16.28 2.76
CA ALA A 20 -1.51 16.87 2.62
C ALA A 20 -0.78 16.50 1.31
N TYR A 21 -1.39 15.67 0.45
CA TYR A 21 -0.81 15.27 -0.84
C TYR A 21 -0.98 16.29 -1.97
N SER A 22 -1.75 17.37 -1.78
CA SER A 22 -2.03 18.32 -2.86
C SER A 22 -0.84 19.23 -3.23
N ASP A 23 0.25 19.20 -2.46
CA ASP A 23 1.40 20.10 -2.64
C ASP A 23 2.74 19.39 -2.98
N GLN A 24 2.74 18.05 -3.09
CA GLN A 24 3.95 17.31 -3.48
C GLN A 24 4.19 17.38 -4.98
N SER A 25 5.47 17.54 -5.36
CA SER A 25 5.87 17.50 -6.77
C SER A 25 5.70 16.10 -7.36
N ALA A 26 5.43 16.00 -8.66
CA ALA A 26 5.36 14.72 -9.37
C ALA A 26 6.64 13.88 -9.17
N GLU A 27 7.80 14.54 -9.11
CA GLU A 27 9.08 13.86 -8.88
C GLU A 27 9.16 13.22 -7.50
N ASP A 28 8.72 13.91 -6.46
CA ASP A 28 8.76 13.40 -5.09
C ASP A 28 7.79 12.22 -4.92
N ILE A 29 6.58 12.34 -5.46
CA ILE A 29 5.59 11.24 -5.48
C ILE A 29 6.16 10.00 -6.18
N ILE A 30 6.78 10.17 -7.35
CA ILE A 30 7.38 9.05 -8.09
C ILE A 30 8.54 8.44 -7.31
N LYS A 31 9.39 9.24 -6.66
CA LYS A 31 10.47 8.74 -5.79
C LYS A 31 9.93 7.95 -4.62
N GLU A 32 8.90 8.45 -3.94
CA GLU A 32 8.29 7.82 -2.78
C GLU A 32 7.68 6.46 -3.13
N ARG A 33 6.87 6.38 -4.19
CA ARG A 33 6.28 5.09 -4.60
C ARG A 33 7.34 4.08 -5.02
N LYS A 34 8.41 4.49 -5.72
CA LYS A 34 9.53 3.61 -6.07
C LYS A 34 10.26 3.12 -4.82
N ALA A 35 10.44 3.97 -3.82
CA ALA A 35 11.06 3.61 -2.54
C ALA A 35 10.20 2.59 -1.78
N LEU A 36 8.87 2.77 -1.72
CA LEU A 36 7.95 1.84 -1.07
C LEU A 36 7.90 0.47 -1.78
N PHE A 37 7.83 0.43 -3.12
CA PHE A 37 7.94 -0.83 -3.85
C PHE A 37 9.28 -1.54 -3.61
N SER A 38 10.39 -0.79 -3.62
CA SER A 38 11.71 -1.35 -3.31
C SER A 38 11.78 -1.89 -1.88
N LYS A 39 11.18 -1.18 -0.92
CA LYS A 39 11.06 -1.62 0.48
C LYS A 39 10.27 -2.92 0.57
N ASN A 40 9.09 -3.00 -0.08
CA ASN A 40 8.27 -4.21 -0.10
C ASN A 40 9.02 -5.41 -0.72
N TYR A 41 9.75 -5.21 -1.81
CA TYR A 41 10.56 -6.28 -2.40
C TYR A 41 11.63 -6.83 -1.43
N LYS A 42 12.35 -5.93 -0.73
CA LYS A 42 13.34 -6.33 0.28
C LYS A 42 12.69 -7.07 1.45
N ILE A 43 11.53 -6.60 1.89
CA ILE A 43 10.76 -7.24 2.96
C ILE A 43 10.28 -8.62 2.51
N ALA A 44 9.74 -8.76 1.30
CA ALA A 44 9.26 -10.04 0.76
C ALA A 44 10.36 -11.12 0.76
N LYS A 45 11.57 -10.76 0.32
CA LYS A 45 12.73 -11.67 0.38
C LYS A 45 13.06 -12.08 1.81
N ARG A 46 12.95 -11.15 2.77
CA ARG A 46 13.21 -11.43 4.18
C ARG A 46 12.12 -12.29 4.81
N VAL A 47 10.84 -12.03 4.48
CA VAL A 47 9.71 -12.88 4.88
C VAL A 47 9.94 -14.33 4.43
N GLN A 48 10.24 -14.54 3.16
CA GLN A 48 10.51 -15.86 2.63
C GLN A 48 11.67 -16.56 3.35
N ALA A 49 12.79 -15.85 3.58
CA ALA A 49 13.95 -16.41 4.25
C ALA A 49 13.68 -16.75 5.73
N LEU A 50 12.91 -15.93 6.45
CA LEU A 50 12.53 -16.18 7.83
C LEU A 50 11.56 -17.34 7.95
N SER A 51 10.51 -17.36 7.13
CA SER A 51 9.49 -18.41 7.15
C SER A 51 10.08 -19.78 6.85
N GLY A 52 11.03 -19.90 5.91
CA GLY A 52 11.74 -21.14 5.62
C GLY A 52 12.63 -21.65 6.77
N LYS A 53 12.85 -20.85 7.80
CA LYS A 53 13.63 -21.19 9.00
C LYS A 53 12.79 -21.24 10.29
N GLY A 54 11.45 -21.17 10.18
CA GLY A 54 10.53 -21.15 11.33
C GLY A 54 10.49 -19.81 12.09
N GLY A 55 11.04 -18.72 11.55
CA GLY A 55 11.02 -17.39 12.16
C GLY A 55 9.71 -16.64 11.92
N PHE A 56 8.57 -17.28 12.26
CA PHE A 56 7.24 -16.81 11.89
C PHE A 56 6.84 -15.49 12.55
N ASP A 57 7.12 -15.27 13.81
CA ASP A 57 6.76 -14.01 14.49
C ASP A 57 7.34 -12.80 13.75
N LYS A 58 8.63 -12.85 13.42
CA LYS A 58 9.27 -11.77 12.68
C LYS A 58 8.80 -11.66 11.23
N ALA A 59 8.47 -12.78 10.61
CA ALA A 59 7.88 -12.79 9.27
C ALA A 59 6.50 -12.12 9.26
N LYS A 60 5.64 -12.40 10.27
CA LYS A 60 4.32 -11.77 10.44
C LYS A 60 4.42 -10.25 10.62
N GLU A 61 5.31 -9.76 11.49
CA GLU A 61 5.55 -8.33 11.65
C GLU A 61 5.89 -7.65 10.31
N LEU A 62 6.75 -8.28 9.52
CA LEU A 62 7.15 -7.78 8.21
C LEU A 62 6.01 -7.82 7.18
N MET A 63 5.15 -8.82 7.20
CA MET A 63 3.96 -8.90 6.35
C MET A 63 2.98 -7.77 6.68
N ILE A 64 2.79 -7.44 7.97
CA ILE A 64 1.96 -6.29 8.39
C ILE A 64 2.54 -4.99 7.82
N VAL A 65 3.86 -4.78 7.91
CA VAL A 65 4.51 -3.61 7.29
C VAL A 65 4.30 -3.57 5.77
N MET A 66 4.33 -4.73 5.08
CA MET A 66 4.04 -4.78 3.65
C MET A 66 2.59 -4.40 3.35
N SER A 67 1.64 -4.87 4.16
CA SER A 67 0.22 -4.52 4.05
C SER A 67 0.01 -3.00 4.15
N GLU A 68 0.60 -2.36 5.15
CA GLU A 68 0.52 -0.89 5.31
C GLU A 68 1.17 -0.16 4.13
N ASN A 69 2.37 -0.57 3.68
CA ASN A 69 3.00 0.04 2.52
C ASN A 69 2.14 -0.08 1.25
N TYR A 70 1.34 -1.15 1.08
CA TYR A 70 0.41 -1.27 -0.06
C TYR A 70 -0.76 -0.29 0.05
N LYS A 71 -1.25 0.02 1.25
CA LYS A 71 -2.28 1.05 1.47
C LYS A 71 -1.73 2.44 1.16
N ASP A 72 -0.53 2.76 1.65
CA ASP A 72 0.14 4.04 1.36
C ASP A 72 0.35 4.23 -0.15
N LEU A 73 0.71 3.15 -0.86
CA LEU A 73 0.92 3.17 -2.31
C LEU A 73 -0.35 3.53 -3.10
N LEU A 74 -1.56 3.30 -2.58
CA LEU A 74 -2.80 3.67 -3.27
C LEU A 74 -2.88 5.19 -3.53
N GLU A 75 -2.32 6.00 -2.63
CA GLU A 75 -2.34 7.46 -2.70
C GLU A 75 -1.24 8.03 -3.62
N LEU A 76 -0.24 7.21 -4.01
CA LEU A 76 0.94 7.66 -4.74
C LEU A 76 0.82 7.53 -6.27
N PHE A 77 -0.41 7.52 -6.79
CA PHE A 77 -0.69 7.52 -8.23
C PHE A 77 -1.68 8.63 -8.64
N PRO A 78 -1.44 9.90 -8.23
CA PRO A 78 -2.24 11.02 -8.73
C PRO A 78 -1.93 11.29 -10.20
N GLU A 79 -2.83 12.01 -10.89
CA GLU A 79 -2.76 12.24 -12.34
C GLU A 79 -1.45 12.93 -12.76
N ASN A 80 -0.94 13.87 -11.97
CA ASN A 80 0.30 14.61 -12.24
C ASN A 80 1.57 13.74 -12.17
N SER A 81 1.49 12.47 -11.71
CA SER A 81 2.61 11.53 -11.59
C SER A 81 2.61 10.41 -12.64
N LYS A 82 1.80 10.58 -13.70
CA LYS A 82 1.62 9.58 -14.78
C LYS A 82 2.88 9.39 -15.61
N GLU A 83 3.62 10.47 -15.86
CA GLU A 83 4.75 10.49 -16.79
C GLU A 83 6.00 11.13 -16.17
N GLY A 84 7.15 10.87 -16.77
CA GLY A 84 8.41 11.51 -16.40
C GLY A 84 9.18 10.79 -15.29
N PHE A 85 10.33 11.35 -14.94
CA PHE A 85 11.20 10.94 -13.81
C PHE A 85 11.53 9.44 -13.78
N LYS A 86 11.52 8.75 -14.94
CA LYS A 86 11.74 7.29 -15.05
C LYS A 86 10.77 6.52 -14.13
N THR A 87 9.50 6.83 -14.25
CA THR A 87 8.47 6.29 -13.38
C THR A 87 8.38 4.77 -13.40
N GLY A 88 8.59 4.11 -14.55
CA GLY A 88 8.42 2.68 -14.75
C GLY A 88 6.96 2.19 -14.63
N SER A 89 6.02 3.11 -14.35
CA SER A 89 4.59 2.84 -14.33
C SER A 89 3.99 3.06 -15.70
N LEU A 90 3.17 2.13 -16.19
CA LEU A 90 2.49 2.29 -17.47
C LEU A 90 1.27 3.21 -17.35
N PRO A 91 0.96 4.03 -18.36
CA PRO A 91 -0.21 4.93 -18.38
C PRO A 91 -1.55 4.22 -18.12
N ILE A 92 -1.66 2.95 -18.48
CA ILE A 92 -2.86 2.14 -18.27
C ILE A 92 -3.30 2.08 -16.79
N ILE A 93 -2.43 2.39 -15.81
CA ILE A 93 -2.82 2.48 -14.40
C ILE A 93 -3.94 3.50 -14.21
N TRP A 94 -3.89 4.63 -14.90
CA TRP A 94 -4.87 5.72 -14.79
C TRP A 94 -6.13 5.43 -15.57
N ASP A 95 -6.03 4.72 -16.69
CA ASP A 95 -7.17 4.31 -17.53
C ASP A 95 -7.94 3.14 -16.88
N ASP A 96 -7.25 2.29 -16.11
CA ASP A 96 -7.79 1.09 -15.45
C ASP A 96 -7.65 1.18 -13.92
N LYS A 97 -7.84 2.39 -13.38
CA LYS A 97 -7.55 2.75 -11.97
C LYS A 97 -8.26 1.87 -10.96
N GLU A 98 -9.51 1.50 -11.22
CA GLU A 98 -10.31 0.65 -10.33
C GLU A 98 -9.69 -0.75 -10.18
N ASN A 99 -9.32 -1.38 -11.29
CA ASN A 99 -8.67 -2.69 -11.24
C ASN A 99 -7.26 -2.62 -10.64
N PHE A 100 -6.51 -1.56 -10.92
CA PHE A 100 -5.22 -1.33 -10.28
C PHE A 100 -5.37 -1.21 -8.76
N ASN A 101 -6.29 -0.39 -8.28
CA ASN A 101 -6.56 -0.23 -6.84
C ASN A 101 -7.02 -1.55 -6.20
N THR A 102 -7.86 -2.33 -6.90
CA THR A 102 -8.30 -3.65 -6.45
C THR A 102 -7.12 -4.61 -6.26
N LEU A 103 -6.15 -4.63 -7.19
CA LEU A 103 -4.94 -5.45 -7.03
C LEU A 103 -4.06 -4.98 -5.88
N MET A 104 -3.93 -3.67 -5.67
CA MET A 104 -3.17 -3.12 -4.55
C MET A 104 -3.83 -3.48 -3.22
N GLN A 105 -5.15 -3.30 -3.11
CA GLN A 105 -5.92 -3.69 -1.91
C GLN A 105 -5.81 -5.19 -1.65
N LYS A 106 -6.00 -6.01 -2.70
CA LYS A 106 -5.80 -7.45 -2.59
C LYS A 106 -4.40 -7.80 -2.08
N SER A 107 -3.37 -7.10 -2.56
CA SER A 107 -2.00 -7.34 -2.10
C SER A 107 -1.83 -7.01 -0.62
N SER A 108 -2.46 -5.95 -0.12
CA SER A 108 -2.53 -5.62 1.31
C SER A 108 -3.22 -6.72 2.12
N ASP A 109 -4.42 -7.13 1.69
CA ASP A 109 -5.25 -8.13 2.38
C ASP A 109 -4.59 -9.51 2.40
N ASP A 110 -3.94 -9.91 1.31
CA ASP A 110 -3.21 -11.18 1.23
C ASP A 110 -2.00 -11.22 2.16
N MET A 111 -1.36 -10.08 2.46
CA MET A 111 -0.31 -10.04 3.48
C MET A 111 -0.89 -10.32 4.87
N ILE A 112 -2.04 -9.74 5.20
CA ILE A 112 -2.73 -10.02 6.48
C ILE A 112 -3.19 -11.49 6.53
N LYS A 113 -3.79 -11.99 5.45
CA LYS A 113 -4.17 -13.40 5.34
C LYS A 113 -2.98 -14.33 5.57
N LEU A 114 -1.83 -14.00 4.96
CA LEU A 114 -0.61 -14.81 5.11
C LEU A 114 -0.13 -14.86 6.57
N THR A 115 -0.26 -13.77 7.35
CA THR A 115 0.07 -13.79 8.79
C THR A 115 -0.76 -14.81 9.57
N SER A 116 -2.00 -15.04 9.19
CA SER A 116 -2.91 -15.95 9.91
C SER A 116 -2.68 -17.43 9.59
N ILE A 117 -2.10 -17.75 8.44
CA ILE A 117 -1.95 -19.14 7.98
C ILE A 117 -0.52 -19.67 7.99
N ILE A 118 0.50 -18.77 8.02
CA ILE A 118 1.90 -19.14 7.77
C ILE A 118 2.45 -20.22 8.71
N GLU A 119 1.95 -20.31 9.94
CA GLU A 119 2.38 -21.31 10.93
C GLU A 119 1.57 -22.62 10.87
N THR A 120 0.43 -22.61 10.17
CA THR A 120 -0.50 -23.76 10.16
C THR A 120 -0.42 -24.59 8.91
N VAL A 121 0.30 -24.12 7.89
CA VAL A 121 0.46 -24.81 6.62
C VAL A 121 1.63 -25.79 6.67
N GLU A 122 1.49 -26.90 5.97
CA GLU A 122 2.51 -27.93 5.88
C GLU A 122 3.75 -27.45 5.08
N ASP A 123 3.52 -26.74 3.97
CA ASP A 123 4.58 -26.11 3.16
C ASP A 123 4.36 -24.62 3.03
N VAL A 124 5.16 -23.83 3.75
CA VAL A 124 5.10 -22.37 3.78
C VAL A 124 5.41 -21.71 2.43
N ASN A 125 6.13 -22.41 1.53
CA ASN A 125 6.48 -21.85 0.23
C ASN A 125 5.27 -21.71 -0.69
N ILE A 126 4.25 -22.53 -0.51
CA ILE A 126 3.02 -22.48 -1.33
C ILE A 126 2.31 -21.15 -1.13
N PRO A 127 1.80 -20.80 0.07
CA PRO A 127 1.10 -19.53 0.26
C PRO A 127 2.01 -18.30 0.06
N ILE A 128 3.30 -18.36 0.35
CA ILE A 128 4.25 -17.28 0.05
C ILE A 128 4.31 -17.03 -1.46
N ARG A 129 4.41 -18.09 -2.28
CA ARG A 129 4.43 -17.96 -3.73
C ARG A 129 3.11 -17.40 -4.28
N GLU A 130 1.98 -17.85 -3.75
CA GLU A 130 0.65 -17.51 -4.28
C GLU A 130 0.19 -16.12 -3.81
N LEU A 131 0.25 -15.84 -2.51
CA LEU A 131 -0.31 -14.63 -1.92
C LEU A 131 0.66 -13.45 -1.94
N MET A 132 1.97 -13.67 -1.92
CA MET A 132 2.95 -12.60 -1.91
C MET A 132 3.58 -12.39 -3.30
N TRP A 133 4.29 -13.38 -3.84
CA TRP A 133 4.96 -13.24 -5.14
C TRP A 133 3.99 -13.23 -6.31
N GLY A 134 2.85 -13.94 -6.20
CA GLY A 134 1.78 -13.93 -7.18
C GLY A 134 1.18 -12.54 -7.39
N ASN A 135 0.96 -11.80 -6.33
CA ASN A 135 0.46 -10.42 -6.40
C ASN A 135 1.48 -9.48 -7.06
N CYS A 136 2.79 -9.60 -6.71
CA CYS A 136 3.84 -8.85 -7.38
C CYS A 136 3.82 -9.09 -8.91
N LYS A 137 3.73 -10.37 -9.32
CA LYS A 137 3.70 -10.75 -10.74
C LYS A 137 2.44 -10.24 -11.43
N ALA A 138 1.27 -10.38 -10.84
CA ALA A 138 -0.01 -9.97 -11.43
C ALA A 138 -0.03 -8.46 -11.72
N CYS A 139 0.46 -7.64 -10.78
CA CYS A 139 0.55 -6.20 -10.95
C CYS A 139 1.61 -5.83 -12.01
N HIS A 140 2.82 -6.35 -11.90
CA HIS A 140 3.93 -6.02 -12.79
C HIS A 140 3.67 -6.41 -14.24
N SER A 141 3.04 -7.53 -14.51
CA SER A 141 2.74 -7.97 -15.88
C SER A 141 1.78 -7.06 -16.65
N LYS A 142 1.01 -6.21 -15.94
CA LYS A 142 -0.01 -5.35 -16.57
C LYS A 142 0.34 -3.86 -16.46
N TYR A 143 0.96 -3.43 -15.37
CA TYR A 143 1.05 -2.03 -14.97
C TYR A 143 2.48 -1.49 -14.91
N ARG A 144 3.48 -2.30 -15.22
CA ARG A 144 4.89 -1.90 -15.15
C ARG A 144 5.62 -2.12 -16.48
N GLU A 145 6.54 -1.20 -16.82
CA GLU A 145 7.47 -1.38 -17.95
C GLU A 145 8.32 -2.64 -17.76
N GLU A 146 8.54 -3.38 -18.85
CA GLU A 146 9.53 -4.46 -18.89
C GLU A 146 10.93 -3.86 -18.91
N TYR A 147 11.86 -4.47 -18.17
CA TYR A 147 13.28 -4.08 -18.15
C TYR A 147 14.09 -4.98 -19.08
#